data_863544fa9923d3761e8413c6a97c2264
#
_entry.id   863544fa9923d3761e8413c6a97c2264
#
_cell.length_a   1.000
_cell.length_b   1.000
_cell.length_c   1.000
_cell.angle_alpha   90.00
_cell.angle_beta   90.00
_cell.angle_gamma   90.00
#
_symmetry.space_group_name_H-M   'P 1'
#
loop_
_entity.id
_entity.type
_entity.pdbx_description
1 polymer ?
#
loop_
_entity_poly.entity_id
_entity_poly.type
_entity_poly.pdbx_seq_one_letter_code
_entity_poly.pdbx_strand_id
1 'polypeptide(L)'
;MKIFSPSGLLSAFAKNGAALSCDFRESLLPISLSLFTIQHTPPKMRKVLQGELKNSFTKIKNSYSLLESTGRMIRAILKTQWHEKPSPHLFSIFLNFLQRIPDTSQPYFFSSMFLLKLLQHEGSLDLSYSCSLCKSSLETSTVYRHEGVLFCEKHAHEKTISFSHEEEHLLRIIVQAKKFQELMCLAEFPIDIDAKIDALFSSFLTEAPSP
;
A
#
# COMPACT_ATOMS: atom_id res chain seq x y z
N MET A 1 8.69 17.58 -5.97
CA MET A 1 7.62 16.81 -5.32
C MET A 1 7.45 15.46 -6.00
N LYS A 2 6.97 14.45 -5.28
CA LYS A 2 6.56 13.16 -5.84
C LYS A 2 5.04 13.15 -5.99
N ILE A 3 4.54 12.67 -7.11
CA ILE A 3 3.11 12.56 -7.44
C ILE A 3 2.83 11.11 -7.80
N PHE A 4 1.91 10.45 -7.10
CA PHE A 4 1.40 9.16 -7.49
C PHE A 4 0.10 9.35 -8.27
N SER A 5 0.04 8.80 -9.47
CA SER A 5 -1.05 8.98 -10.43
C SER A 5 -1.38 7.65 -11.14
N PRO A 6 -2.45 7.56 -11.93
CA PRO A 6 -2.70 6.39 -12.78
C PRO A 6 -1.55 6.07 -13.75
N SER A 7 -0.77 7.07 -14.13
CA SER A 7 0.42 6.93 -14.99
C SER A 7 1.69 6.53 -14.21
N GLY A 8 1.56 6.20 -12.92
CA GLY A 8 2.65 5.81 -12.04
C GLY A 8 3.18 6.93 -11.15
N LEU A 9 4.37 6.68 -10.59
CA LEU A 9 5.05 7.63 -9.71
C LEU A 9 5.85 8.64 -10.55
N LEU A 10 5.55 9.92 -10.39
CA LEU A 10 6.17 11.02 -11.13
C LEU A 10 6.96 11.92 -10.20
N SER A 11 8.07 12.48 -10.71
CA SER A 11 8.78 13.59 -10.07
C SER A 11 8.51 14.88 -10.86
N ALA A 12 8.08 15.93 -10.16
CA ALA A 12 7.83 17.23 -10.78
C ALA A 12 8.32 18.36 -9.88
N PHE A 13 8.59 19.50 -10.49
CA PHE A 13 9.00 20.72 -9.84
C PHE A 13 7.90 21.79 -9.98
N ALA A 14 7.50 22.41 -8.89
CA ALA A 14 6.59 23.56 -8.88
C ALA A 14 7.41 24.82 -8.56
N LYS A 15 7.60 25.69 -9.56
CA LYS A 15 8.31 26.96 -9.35
C LYS A 15 7.50 27.82 -8.38
N ASN A 16 8.16 28.34 -7.35
CA ASN A 16 7.53 29.17 -6.30
C ASN A 16 6.35 28.48 -5.58
N GLY A 17 6.23 27.13 -5.62
CA GLY A 17 5.12 26.41 -5.03
C GLY A 17 4.96 26.57 -3.51
N ALA A 18 6.03 26.96 -2.79
CA ALA A 18 5.99 27.29 -1.37
C ALA A 18 5.59 28.73 -1.08
N ALA A 19 5.62 29.63 -2.08
CA ALA A 19 5.30 31.03 -1.89
C ALA A 19 3.81 31.25 -1.62
N LEU A 20 3.48 32.24 -0.79
CA LEU A 20 2.08 32.62 -0.51
C LEU A 20 1.34 33.09 -1.76
N SER A 21 2.07 33.64 -2.74
CA SER A 21 1.54 34.09 -4.03
C SER A 21 1.31 32.97 -5.06
N CYS A 22 1.50 31.73 -4.69
CA CYS A 22 1.24 30.60 -5.60
C CYS A 22 -0.25 30.26 -5.61
N ASP A 23 -0.93 30.49 -6.71
CA ASP A 23 -2.38 30.31 -6.87
C ASP A 23 -2.85 28.86 -6.64
N PHE A 24 -1.97 27.88 -6.85
CA PHE A 24 -2.27 26.45 -6.63
C PHE A 24 -1.51 25.83 -5.46
N ARG A 25 -1.05 26.64 -4.49
CA ARG A 25 -0.27 26.19 -3.34
C ARG A 25 -0.97 25.07 -2.55
N GLU A 26 -2.28 25.16 -2.36
CA GLU A 26 -3.05 24.15 -1.62
C GLU A 26 -3.03 22.78 -2.30
N SER A 27 -3.00 22.75 -3.63
CA SER A 27 -2.92 21.49 -4.39
C SER A 27 -1.57 20.77 -4.23
N LEU A 28 -0.53 21.49 -3.79
CA LEU A 28 0.83 20.96 -3.57
C LEU A 28 1.02 20.37 -2.17
N LEU A 29 0.06 20.55 -1.27
CA LEU A 29 0.17 20.02 0.10
C LEU A 29 0.21 18.49 0.08
N PRO A 30 1.03 17.87 0.94
CA PRO A 30 1.05 16.41 1.09
C PRO A 30 -0.34 15.86 1.43
N ILE A 31 -0.59 14.62 1.03
CA ILE A 31 -1.87 13.93 1.26
C ILE A 31 -3.03 14.79 0.74
N SER A 32 -3.01 15.07 -0.55
CA SER A 32 -4.09 15.74 -1.27
C SER A 32 -4.34 15.02 -2.61
N LEU A 33 -5.58 14.98 -3.03
CA LEU A 33 -5.96 14.60 -4.39
C LEU A 33 -6.09 15.87 -5.21
N SER A 34 -5.25 16.00 -6.24
CA SER A 34 -5.20 17.20 -7.08
C SER A 34 -5.09 16.82 -8.55
N LEU A 35 -5.63 17.67 -9.40
CA LEU A 35 -5.42 17.60 -10.84
C LEU A 35 -4.31 18.60 -11.22
N PHE A 36 -3.26 18.09 -11.88
CA PHE A 36 -2.12 18.91 -12.28
C PHE A 36 -2.00 19.02 -13.80
N THR A 37 -1.74 20.22 -14.28
CA THR A 37 -1.21 20.43 -15.62
C THR A 37 0.30 20.45 -15.56
N ILE A 38 0.94 19.47 -16.23
CA ILE A 38 2.38 19.25 -16.17
C ILE A 38 2.98 19.45 -17.57
N GLN A 39 3.96 20.36 -17.67
CA GLN A 39 4.79 20.51 -18.86
C GLN A 39 5.97 19.53 -18.77
N HIS A 40 6.17 18.75 -19.82
CA HIS A 40 7.33 17.88 -19.95
C HIS A 40 8.02 18.12 -21.28
N THR A 41 9.28 18.56 -21.22
CA THR A 41 10.14 18.77 -22.40
C THR A 41 11.48 18.07 -22.12
N PRO A 42 11.67 16.82 -22.57
CA PRO A 42 12.92 16.11 -22.36
C PRO A 42 14.12 16.89 -22.92
N PRO A 43 15.30 16.85 -22.27
CA PRO A 43 15.63 16.11 -21.06
C PRO A 43 15.30 16.85 -19.74
N LYS A 44 14.51 17.91 -19.77
CA LYS A 44 14.22 18.75 -18.59
C LYS A 44 13.28 18.04 -17.61
N MET A 45 13.43 18.39 -16.33
CA MET A 45 12.50 17.97 -15.29
C MET A 45 11.07 18.45 -15.58
N ARG A 46 10.08 17.62 -15.27
CA ARG A 46 8.66 18.00 -15.36
C ARG A 46 8.35 19.21 -14.50
N LYS A 47 7.62 20.16 -15.06
CA LYS A 47 7.20 21.39 -14.38
C LYS A 47 5.69 21.41 -14.20
N VAL A 48 5.24 21.61 -12.96
CA VAL A 48 3.82 21.87 -12.67
C VAL A 48 3.52 23.30 -13.10
N LEU A 49 2.54 23.44 -13.97
CA LEU A 49 2.07 24.75 -14.45
C LEU A 49 0.85 25.23 -13.67
N GLN A 50 -0.07 24.32 -13.40
CA GLN A 50 -1.32 24.56 -12.68
C GLN A 50 -1.67 23.36 -11.81
N GLY A 51 -2.45 23.60 -10.74
CA GLY A 51 -2.98 22.58 -9.86
C GLY A 51 -4.37 22.95 -9.38
N GLU A 52 -5.28 21.99 -9.42
CA GLU A 52 -6.63 22.11 -8.87
C GLU A 52 -6.79 21.10 -7.75
N LEU A 53 -7.05 21.58 -6.53
CA LEU A 53 -7.31 20.72 -5.39
C LEU A 53 -8.70 20.08 -5.51
N LYS A 54 -8.76 18.75 -5.52
CA LYS A 54 -10.01 17.97 -5.54
C LYS A 54 -10.43 17.49 -4.15
N ASN A 55 -9.45 17.09 -3.31
CA ASN A 55 -9.69 16.70 -1.93
C ASN A 55 -8.43 16.94 -1.09
N SER A 56 -8.57 17.66 0.01
CA SER A 56 -7.49 17.96 0.94
C SER A 56 -7.25 16.87 1.99
N PHE A 57 -8.16 15.88 2.12
CA PHE A 57 -8.15 14.85 3.16
C PHE A 57 -7.92 15.40 4.59
N THR A 58 -8.60 16.50 4.92
CA THR A 58 -8.42 17.23 6.19
C THR A 58 -8.62 16.35 7.42
N LYS A 59 -9.59 15.40 7.39
CA LYS A 59 -9.80 14.46 8.51
C LYS A 59 -8.53 13.64 8.80
N ILE A 60 -7.81 13.20 7.77
CA ILE A 60 -6.55 12.46 7.93
C ILE A 60 -5.49 13.35 8.58
N LYS A 61 -5.35 14.59 8.09
CA LYS A 61 -4.33 15.54 8.58
C LYS A 61 -4.53 15.97 10.03
N ASN A 62 -5.77 15.93 10.52
CA ASN A 62 -6.13 16.36 11.87
C ASN A 62 -6.08 15.22 12.91
N SER A 63 -5.73 13.99 12.52
CA SER A 63 -5.60 12.84 13.42
C SER A 63 -4.25 12.19 13.28
N TYR A 64 -3.52 12.07 14.39
CA TYR A 64 -2.18 11.47 14.40
C TYR A 64 -2.21 10.02 13.89
N SER A 65 -3.14 9.19 14.39
CA SER A 65 -3.24 7.78 14.01
C SER A 65 -3.58 7.59 12.53
N LEU A 66 -4.46 8.44 11.97
CA LEU A 66 -4.79 8.44 10.55
C LEU A 66 -3.59 8.88 9.71
N LEU A 67 -2.88 9.92 10.15
CA LEU A 67 -1.70 10.45 9.46
C LEU A 67 -0.57 9.42 9.43
N GLU A 68 -0.30 8.76 10.56
CA GLU A 68 0.71 7.71 10.69
C GLU A 68 0.42 6.53 9.75
N SER A 69 -0.83 6.01 9.81
CA SER A 69 -1.27 4.90 8.98
C SER A 69 -1.25 5.24 7.48
N THR A 70 -1.67 6.46 7.13
CA THR A 70 -1.57 6.97 5.75
C THR A 70 -0.11 7.10 5.31
N GLY A 71 0.75 7.60 6.18
CA GLY A 71 2.19 7.70 5.94
C GLY A 71 2.83 6.33 5.69
N ARG A 72 2.37 5.28 6.39
CA ARG A 72 2.80 3.89 6.18
C ARG A 72 2.44 3.41 4.77
N MET A 73 1.20 3.64 4.31
CA MET A 73 0.77 3.30 2.94
C MET A 73 1.56 4.07 1.88
N ILE A 74 1.79 5.36 2.07
CA ILE A 74 2.59 6.18 1.15
C ILE A 74 4.02 5.68 1.05
N ARG A 75 4.67 5.39 2.19
CA ARG A 75 6.03 4.83 2.20
C ARG A 75 6.11 3.50 1.44
N ALA A 76 5.08 2.64 1.57
CA ALA A 76 5.02 1.39 0.85
C ALA A 76 4.98 1.62 -0.68
N ILE A 77 4.12 2.52 -1.17
CA ILE A 77 4.07 2.89 -2.59
C ILE A 77 5.44 3.43 -3.06
N LEU A 78 6.05 4.34 -2.31
CA LEU A 78 7.32 4.96 -2.69
C LEU A 78 8.48 3.95 -2.76
N LYS A 79 8.39 2.84 -2.04
CA LYS A 79 9.40 1.78 -2.02
C LYS A 79 9.18 0.69 -3.07
N THR A 80 7.95 0.53 -3.58
CA THR A 80 7.60 -0.56 -4.50
C THR A 80 7.35 -0.09 -5.92
N GLN A 81 6.93 1.17 -6.10
CA GLN A 81 6.55 1.65 -7.42
C GLN A 81 7.70 2.29 -8.17
N TRP A 82 7.90 1.82 -9.40
CA TRP A 82 8.87 2.38 -10.33
C TRP A 82 8.39 3.71 -10.91
N HIS A 83 9.36 4.58 -11.18
CA HIS A 83 9.12 5.85 -11.88
C HIS A 83 8.46 5.60 -13.24
N GLU A 84 7.37 6.33 -13.50
CA GLU A 84 6.68 6.35 -14.80
C GLU A 84 6.13 5.00 -15.28
N LYS A 85 6.05 4.00 -14.40
CA LYS A 85 5.38 2.75 -14.69
C LYS A 85 3.88 2.91 -14.39
N PRO A 86 2.99 2.89 -15.41
CA PRO A 86 1.55 3.05 -15.19
C PRO A 86 1.00 1.98 -14.24
N SER A 87 0.21 2.42 -13.28
CA SER A 87 -0.41 1.54 -12.27
C SER A 87 -1.80 2.05 -11.89
N PRO A 88 -2.76 2.13 -12.85
CA PRO A 88 -4.08 2.70 -12.61
C PRO A 88 -4.90 1.90 -11.58
N HIS A 89 -4.73 0.59 -11.54
CA HIS A 89 -5.41 -0.26 -10.57
C HIS A 89 -4.92 0.02 -9.14
N LEU A 90 -3.60 0.06 -8.91
CA LEU A 90 -3.05 0.40 -7.60
C LEU A 90 -3.42 1.81 -7.17
N PHE A 91 -3.43 2.78 -8.10
CA PHE A 91 -3.90 4.13 -7.81
C PHE A 91 -5.34 4.14 -7.31
N SER A 92 -6.22 3.38 -7.96
CA SER A 92 -7.63 3.25 -7.56
C SER A 92 -7.77 2.59 -6.18
N ILE A 93 -7.01 1.51 -5.90
CA ILE A 93 -6.97 0.88 -4.58
C ILE A 93 -6.55 1.91 -3.53
N PHE A 94 -5.43 2.59 -3.73
CA PHE A 94 -4.90 3.57 -2.78
C PHE A 94 -5.87 4.72 -2.52
N LEU A 95 -6.49 5.25 -3.56
CA LEU A 95 -7.49 6.32 -3.43
C LEU A 95 -8.69 5.87 -2.58
N ASN A 96 -9.18 4.65 -2.81
CA ASN A 96 -10.26 4.06 -1.99
C ASN A 96 -9.87 3.94 -0.52
N PHE A 97 -8.62 3.52 -0.24
CA PHE A 97 -8.11 3.47 1.14
C PHE A 97 -8.03 4.85 1.77
N LEU A 98 -7.54 5.87 1.07
CA LEU A 98 -7.50 7.25 1.56
C LEU A 98 -8.89 7.82 1.86
N GLN A 99 -9.89 7.48 1.05
CA GLN A 99 -11.26 7.95 1.25
C GLN A 99 -11.94 7.29 2.45
N ARG A 100 -11.58 6.04 2.77
CA ARG A 100 -12.25 5.23 3.79
C ARG A 100 -11.53 5.16 5.14
N ILE A 101 -10.23 5.41 5.19
CA ILE A 101 -9.47 5.34 6.44
C ILE A 101 -10.06 6.22 7.56
N PRO A 102 -10.69 7.39 7.31
CA PRO A 102 -11.32 8.16 8.38
C PRO A 102 -12.55 7.51 9.00
N ASP A 103 -13.11 6.47 8.37
CA ASP A 103 -14.33 5.80 8.81
C ASP A 103 -14.04 4.54 9.65
N THR A 104 -12.76 4.15 9.79
CA THR A 104 -12.36 2.99 10.59
C THR A 104 -11.96 3.36 12.01
N SER A 105 -12.27 2.47 12.97
CA SER A 105 -11.77 2.56 14.36
C SER A 105 -10.32 2.05 14.49
N GLN A 106 -9.80 1.33 13.51
CA GLN A 106 -8.48 0.69 13.53
C GLN A 106 -7.61 1.11 12.33
N PRO A 107 -7.15 2.37 12.27
CA PRO A 107 -6.41 2.90 11.12
C PRO A 107 -5.13 2.12 10.79
N TYR A 108 -4.44 1.64 11.84
CA TYR A 108 -3.19 0.91 11.67
C TYR A 108 -3.43 -0.42 10.93
N PHE A 109 -4.39 -1.23 11.41
CA PHE A 109 -4.78 -2.46 10.75
C PHE A 109 -5.29 -2.22 9.32
N PHE A 110 -6.05 -1.15 9.13
CA PHE A 110 -6.51 -0.76 7.81
C PHE A 110 -5.34 -0.49 6.84
N SER A 111 -4.26 0.10 7.33
CA SER A 111 -3.03 0.24 6.54
C SER A 111 -2.33 -1.11 6.29
N SER A 112 -2.43 -2.09 7.19
CA SER A 112 -1.94 -3.47 6.96
C SER A 112 -2.70 -4.18 5.85
N MET A 113 -4.04 -4.00 5.78
CA MET A 113 -4.83 -4.49 4.64
C MET A 113 -4.33 -3.92 3.32
N PHE A 114 -3.97 -2.63 3.29
CA PHE A 114 -3.39 -2.01 2.10
C PHE A 114 -2.05 -2.65 1.72
N LEU A 115 -1.16 -2.95 2.68
CA LEU A 115 0.10 -3.63 2.39
C LEU A 115 -0.12 -5.00 1.75
N LEU A 116 -1.10 -5.77 2.23
CA LEU A 116 -1.46 -7.06 1.62
C LEU A 116 -1.99 -6.90 0.18
N LYS A 117 -2.85 -5.90 -0.06
CA LYS A 117 -3.32 -5.56 -1.42
C LYS A 117 -2.18 -5.13 -2.33
N LEU A 118 -1.20 -4.43 -1.81
CA LEU A 118 -0.01 -4.03 -2.55
C LEU A 118 0.86 -5.25 -2.90
N LEU A 119 1.13 -6.15 -1.95
CA LEU A 119 1.85 -7.40 -2.21
C LEU A 119 1.14 -8.27 -3.26
N GLN A 120 -0.20 -8.34 -3.20
CA GLN A 120 -0.99 -9.01 -4.23
C GLN A 120 -0.83 -8.33 -5.60
N HIS A 121 -0.87 -7.00 -5.65
CA HIS A 121 -0.70 -6.23 -6.89
C HIS A 121 0.68 -6.46 -7.52
N GLU A 122 1.72 -6.56 -6.70
CA GLU A 122 3.09 -6.87 -7.15
C GLU A 122 3.28 -8.36 -7.56
N GLY A 123 2.26 -9.20 -7.34
CA GLY A 123 2.35 -10.63 -7.62
C GLY A 123 3.26 -11.40 -6.66
N SER A 124 3.56 -10.81 -5.50
CA SER A 124 4.51 -11.36 -4.53
C SER A 124 3.84 -12.15 -3.41
N LEU A 125 2.55 -12.46 -3.53
CA LEU A 125 1.81 -13.20 -2.51
C LEU A 125 1.22 -14.47 -3.10
N ASP A 126 1.80 -15.62 -2.74
CA ASP A 126 1.26 -16.93 -3.10
C ASP A 126 -0.04 -17.21 -2.33
N LEU A 127 -1.10 -17.49 -3.07
CA LEU A 127 -2.43 -17.82 -2.55
C LEU A 127 -2.79 -19.29 -2.75
N SER A 128 -1.84 -20.13 -3.13
CA SER A 128 -2.05 -21.58 -3.19
C SER A 128 -2.33 -22.17 -1.80
N TYR A 129 -2.79 -23.39 -1.74
CA TYR A 129 -2.96 -24.13 -0.48
C TYR A 129 -1.92 -25.24 -0.34
N SER A 130 -0.75 -25.05 -0.92
CA SER A 130 0.29 -26.09 -0.95
C SER A 130 1.67 -25.52 -0.62
N CYS A 131 2.47 -26.33 0.07
CA CYS A 131 3.87 -26.03 0.32
C CYS A 131 4.62 -25.93 -1.01
N SER A 132 5.42 -24.87 -1.19
CA SER A 132 6.18 -24.63 -2.42
C SER A 132 7.19 -25.74 -2.73
N LEU A 133 7.72 -26.43 -1.69
CA LEU A 133 8.73 -27.47 -1.84
C LEU A 133 8.13 -28.86 -1.99
N CYS A 134 7.31 -29.33 -1.04
CA CYS A 134 6.79 -30.71 -1.04
C CYS A 134 5.36 -30.85 -1.57
N LYS A 135 4.70 -29.76 -1.91
CA LYS A 135 3.32 -29.73 -2.41
C LYS A 135 2.26 -30.29 -1.45
N SER A 136 2.61 -30.51 -0.17
CA SER A 136 1.61 -30.90 0.84
C SER A 136 0.55 -29.82 1.00
N SER A 137 -0.70 -30.26 1.27
CA SER A 137 -1.80 -29.33 1.55
C SER A 137 -1.56 -28.58 2.86
N LEU A 138 -1.93 -27.29 2.87
CA LEU A 138 -1.79 -26.35 3.99
C LEU A 138 -3.16 -25.81 4.45
N GLU A 139 -4.27 -26.42 4.03
CA GLU A 139 -5.61 -25.90 4.26
C GLU A 139 -6.01 -25.80 5.74
N THR A 140 -5.50 -26.69 6.58
CA THR A 140 -5.91 -26.79 8.00
C THR A 140 -4.75 -26.65 8.98
N SER A 141 -3.56 -26.29 8.51
CA SER A 141 -2.34 -26.24 9.32
C SER A 141 -1.83 -24.81 9.49
N THR A 142 -0.92 -24.64 10.45
CA THR A 142 -0.08 -23.43 10.52
C THR A 142 0.75 -23.32 9.25
N VAL A 143 0.76 -22.14 8.68
CA VAL A 143 1.46 -21.82 7.44
C VAL A 143 2.66 -20.96 7.76
N TYR A 144 3.75 -21.20 7.09
CA TYR A 144 4.98 -20.42 7.20
C TYR A 144 5.20 -19.67 5.90
N ARG A 145 5.41 -18.35 5.98
CA ARG A 145 5.63 -17.50 4.81
C ARG A 145 7.02 -16.87 4.84
N HIS A 146 7.66 -16.84 3.70
CA HIS A 146 8.84 -16.03 3.43
C HIS A 146 8.71 -15.44 2.03
N GLU A 147 8.88 -14.12 1.90
CA GLU A 147 8.73 -13.40 0.62
C GLU A 147 7.41 -13.70 -0.12
N GLY A 148 6.35 -13.94 0.65
CA GLY A 148 5.04 -14.29 0.11
C GLY A 148 4.87 -15.77 -0.28
N VAL A 149 5.93 -16.56 -0.32
CA VAL A 149 5.91 -18.00 -0.64
C VAL A 149 5.50 -18.82 0.59
N LEU A 150 4.81 -19.95 0.35
CA LEU A 150 4.24 -20.80 1.38
C LEU A 150 5.10 -22.03 1.69
N PHE A 151 5.26 -22.33 2.97
CA PHE A 151 5.97 -23.51 3.47
C PHE A 151 5.16 -24.25 4.54
N CYS A 152 5.30 -25.56 4.59
CA CYS A 152 4.84 -26.37 5.72
C CYS A 152 5.87 -26.33 6.85
N GLU A 153 5.49 -26.81 8.04
CA GLU A 153 6.37 -26.84 9.22
C GLU A 153 7.72 -27.52 8.96
N LYS A 154 7.75 -28.62 8.17
CA LYS A 154 8.99 -29.34 7.82
C LYS A 154 9.95 -28.52 6.96
N HIS A 155 9.44 -27.54 6.22
CA HIS A 155 10.21 -26.70 5.31
C HIS A 155 10.32 -25.24 5.78
N ALA A 156 9.82 -24.97 6.98
CA ALA A 156 10.03 -23.67 7.63
C ALA A 156 11.51 -23.50 7.99
N HIS A 157 11.99 -22.28 7.88
CA HIS A 157 13.36 -21.88 8.22
C HIS A 157 13.37 -20.60 9.04
N GLU A 158 14.51 -20.17 9.55
CA GLU A 158 14.64 -19.06 10.50
C GLU A 158 14.01 -17.73 10.02
N LYS A 159 13.97 -17.51 8.69
CA LYS A 159 13.39 -16.29 8.12
C LYS A 159 11.89 -16.38 7.84
N THR A 160 11.27 -17.53 8.09
CA THR A 160 9.83 -17.69 7.84
C THR A 160 8.99 -17.07 8.96
N ILE A 161 7.87 -16.49 8.59
CA ILE A 161 6.87 -15.92 9.51
C ILE A 161 5.72 -16.92 9.61
N SER A 162 5.40 -17.36 10.83
CA SER A 162 4.31 -18.29 11.08
C SER A 162 2.96 -17.57 11.14
N PHE A 163 1.99 -18.09 10.40
CA PHE A 163 0.59 -17.69 10.46
C PHE A 163 -0.25 -18.88 10.93
N SER A 164 -1.09 -18.67 11.94
CA SER A 164 -2.10 -19.67 12.32
C SER A 164 -3.09 -19.88 11.16
N HIS A 165 -3.89 -20.94 11.24
CA HIS A 165 -4.94 -21.17 10.25
C HIS A 165 -5.91 -19.98 10.13
N GLU A 166 -6.29 -19.39 11.27
CA GLU A 166 -7.20 -18.23 11.32
C GLU A 166 -6.56 -16.97 10.73
N GLU A 167 -5.30 -16.71 11.05
CA GLU A 167 -4.54 -15.57 10.51
C GLU A 167 -4.37 -15.70 8.99
N GLU A 168 -4.02 -16.90 8.51
CA GLU A 168 -3.88 -17.17 7.09
C GLU A 168 -5.22 -17.03 6.36
N HIS A 169 -6.31 -17.52 6.97
CA HIS A 169 -7.66 -17.36 6.43
C HIS A 169 -8.06 -15.90 6.32
N LEU A 170 -7.81 -15.10 7.36
CA LEU A 170 -8.06 -13.65 7.36
C LEU A 170 -7.24 -12.93 6.27
N LEU A 171 -5.95 -13.25 6.15
CA LEU A 171 -5.07 -12.71 5.11
C LEU A 171 -5.65 -12.97 3.72
N ARG A 172 -6.13 -14.19 3.46
CA ARG A 172 -6.77 -14.56 2.19
C ARG A 172 -8.06 -13.81 1.94
N ILE A 173 -8.93 -13.65 2.95
CA ILE A 173 -10.15 -12.85 2.84
C ILE A 173 -9.78 -11.43 2.43
N ILE A 174 -8.82 -10.79 3.11
CA ILE A 174 -8.39 -9.43 2.79
C ILE A 174 -7.90 -9.34 1.34
N VAL A 175 -7.03 -10.27 0.95
CA VAL A 175 -6.43 -10.25 -0.39
C VAL A 175 -7.48 -10.50 -1.48
N GLN A 176 -8.39 -11.46 -1.28
CA GLN A 176 -9.41 -11.84 -2.27
C GLN A 176 -10.62 -10.90 -2.31
N ALA A 177 -10.85 -10.10 -1.27
CA ALA A 177 -11.95 -9.15 -1.21
C ALA A 177 -11.98 -8.24 -2.44
N LYS A 178 -13.08 -8.31 -3.20
CA LYS A 178 -13.30 -7.50 -4.41
C LYS A 178 -14.00 -6.18 -4.08
N LYS A 179 -14.86 -6.20 -3.07
CA LYS A 179 -15.60 -5.03 -2.62
C LYS A 179 -14.99 -4.47 -1.34
N PHE A 180 -14.79 -3.17 -1.32
CA PHE A 180 -14.22 -2.50 -0.15
C PHE A 180 -15.07 -2.66 1.12
N GLN A 181 -16.38 -2.80 0.97
CA GLN A 181 -17.30 -3.06 2.08
C GLN A 181 -16.97 -4.37 2.83
N GLU A 182 -16.50 -5.39 2.14
CA GLU A 182 -16.09 -6.67 2.75
C GLU A 182 -14.94 -6.46 3.74
N LEU A 183 -14.01 -5.55 3.44
CA LEU A 183 -12.90 -5.19 4.32
C LEU A 183 -13.37 -4.39 5.55
N MET A 184 -14.36 -3.52 5.39
CA MET A 184 -14.88 -2.70 6.47
C MET A 184 -15.71 -3.49 7.49
N CYS A 185 -16.24 -4.66 7.11
CA CYS A 185 -17.01 -5.53 7.99
C CYS A 185 -16.14 -6.44 8.86
N LEU A 186 -14.82 -6.45 8.66
CA LEU A 186 -13.91 -7.22 9.50
C LEU A 186 -13.80 -6.53 10.87
N ALA A 187 -14.37 -7.13 11.92
CA ALA A 187 -14.53 -6.50 13.23
C ALA A 187 -13.50 -6.94 14.28
N GLU A 188 -12.95 -8.14 14.15
CA GLU A 188 -12.02 -8.71 15.13
C GLU A 188 -10.77 -9.23 14.43
N PHE A 189 -9.62 -8.94 15.02
CA PHE A 189 -8.32 -9.32 14.46
C PHE A 189 -7.45 -9.97 15.53
N PRO A 190 -6.64 -10.98 15.17
CA PRO A 190 -5.60 -11.50 16.03
C PRO A 190 -4.61 -10.38 16.43
N ILE A 191 -4.22 -10.37 17.70
CA ILE A 191 -3.49 -9.25 18.33
C ILE A 191 -2.18 -8.91 17.60
N ASP A 192 -1.48 -9.90 17.05
CA ASP A 192 -0.14 -9.70 16.46
C ASP A 192 -0.10 -9.72 14.93
N ILE A 193 -1.25 -9.75 14.26
CA ILE A 193 -1.27 -9.90 12.79
C ILE A 193 -0.61 -8.73 12.06
N ASP A 194 -0.72 -7.53 12.61
CA ASP A 194 -0.10 -6.33 12.03
C ASP A 194 1.42 -6.43 11.98
N ALA A 195 2.05 -6.93 13.06
CA ALA A 195 3.49 -7.12 13.12
C ALA A 195 3.96 -8.19 12.11
N LYS A 196 3.17 -9.26 11.94
CA LYS A 196 3.44 -10.31 10.95
C LYS A 196 3.32 -9.80 9.51
N ILE A 197 2.31 -8.97 9.23
CA ILE A 197 2.15 -8.32 7.91
C ILE A 197 3.31 -7.36 7.63
N ASP A 198 3.75 -6.58 8.63
CA ASP A 198 4.91 -5.71 8.50
C ASP A 198 6.19 -6.48 8.23
N ALA A 199 6.41 -7.59 8.93
CA ALA A 199 7.55 -8.46 8.70
C ALA A 199 7.50 -9.07 7.29
N LEU A 200 6.32 -9.54 6.84
CA LEU A 200 6.12 -10.07 5.49
C LEU A 200 6.40 -9.01 4.41
N PHE A 201 5.92 -7.79 4.60
CA PHE A 201 6.18 -6.70 3.67
C PHE A 201 7.67 -6.30 3.67
N SER A 202 8.32 -6.33 4.82
CA SER A 202 9.75 -6.01 4.95
C SER A 202 10.63 -7.07 4.28
N SER A 203 10.28 -8.36 4.38
CA SER A 203 11.00 -9.43 3.68
C SER A 203 10.91 -9.26 2.17
N PHE A 204 9.75 -8.89 1.64
CA PHE A 204 9.58 -8.57 0.22
C PHE A 204 10.48 -7.41 -0.24
N LEU A 205 10.60 -6.35 0.57
CA LEU A 205 11.40 -5.18 0.21
C LEU A 205 12.91 -5.45 0.15
N THR A 206 13.42 -6.45 0.88
CA THR A 206 14.85 -6.77 0.90
C THR A 206 15.32 -7.42 -0.41
N GLU A 207 14.43 -8.06 -1.14
CA GLU A 207 14.74 -8.77 -2.38
C GLU A 207 14.19 -8.08 -3.64
N ALA A 208 13.18 -7.22 -3.48
CA ALA A 208 12.69 -6.45 -4.60
C ALA A 208 13.80 -5.52 -5.13
N PRO A 209 14.06 -5.50 -6.45
CA PRO A 209 14.99 -4.53 -7.02
C PRO A 209 14.48 -3.13 -6.69
N SER A 210 15.39 -2.28 -6.19
CA SER A 210 15.06 -0.91 -5.79
C SER A 210 14.50 -0.12 -6.98
N PRO A 211 13.36 0.59 -6.83
CA PRO A 211 12.76 1.39 -7.87
C PRO A 211 13.59 2.64 -8.25
#